data_9987c302076ceeb3e0c60565629d3597
#
_entry.id   9987c302076ceeb3e0c60565629d3597
#
_cell.length_a   1.000
_cell.length_b   1.000
_cell.length_c   1.000
_cell.angle_alpha   90.00
_cell.angle_beta   90.00
_cell.angle_gamma   90.00
#
_symmetry.space_group_name_H-M   'P 1'
#
loop_
_entity.id
_entity.type
_entity.pdbx_description
1 polymer ?
#
loop_
_entity_poly.entity_id
_entity_poly.type
_entity_poly.pdbx_seq_one_letter_code
_entity_poly.pdbx_strand_id
1 'polypeptide(L)'
;MEKTNLMRYNKDMREYKETQHSLQYKSNSDLTFYSAGYEECSPGYSYGPKFRSYQLIHFVLEGRGNLHINEHIFQLSAGDAFLIPSGKISFYEASKEDPWHYAWISFLGISSESYLYQIMTSVDDVYILHGLDVEKYRDWIFDILSMEGNPTSQYFRANGILYQIMAQLFADIGFSEENWGKNSVADEVKFYLDTNYAEKIVLKDVARSFGIHPNYMTRTFHEKFGVSPKKYLMDLKLKKACRLLTTTTLSIAVISSSLGFDDQLAFSRIFRKEYGDAPSEYRKKTRGKIMDETEPEQMK
;
A
#
# COMPACT_ATOMS: atom_id res chain seq x y z
N MET A 1 2.42 -3.10 28.60
CA MET A 1 2.47 -1.64 28.82
C MET A 1 3.56 -1.09 27.93
N GLU A 2 3.27 -0.86 26.67
CA GLU A 2 4.20 -0.23 25.73
C GLU A 2 3.96 1.26 25.74
N LYS A 3 5.04 1.99 25.89
CA LYS A 3 5.03 3.45 26.01
C LYS A 3 4.63 4.06 24.67
N THR A 4 3.49 4.74 24.67
CA THR A 4 3.09 5.67 23.62
C THR A 4 4.09 6.82 23.63
N ASN A 5 5.03 6.84 22.68
CA ASN A 5 5.92 7.98 22.47
C ASN A 5 5.14 9.07 21.74
N LEU A 6 4.43 9.89 22.52
CA LEU A 6 3.92 11.18 22.08
C LEU A 6 5.06 12.19 22.19
N MET A 7 5.76 12.48 21.11
CA MET A 7 6.64 13.64 21.06
C MET A 7 5.80 14.91 20.88
N ARG A 8 6.00 15.88 21.78
CA ARG A 8 5.30 17.16 21.80
C ARG A 8 5.88 18.13 20.77
N TYR A 9 5.01 18.83 20.07
CA TYR A 9 5.36 19.94 19.19
C TYR A 9 5.96 21.10 20.01
N ASN A 10 7.18 21.49 19.70
CA ASN A 10 7.77 22.75 20.12
C ASN A 10 8.28 23.49 18.87
N LYS A 11 7.81 24.71 18.66
CA LYS A 11 7.97 25.52 17.44
C LYS A 11 9.43 25.86 17.08
N ASP A 12 10.38 25.55 17.97
CA ASP A 12 11.79 25.94 17.86
C ASP A 12 12.77 24.77 17.62
N MET A 13 12.29 23.54 17.38
CA MET A 13 13.17 22.40 17.18
C MET A 13 12.91 21.71 15.83
N ARG A 14 13.95 21.65 14.99
CA ARG A 14 14.04 20.89 13.74
C ARG A 14 14.12 19.39 14.07
N GLU A 15 13.00 18.75 14.38
CA GLU A 15 12.96 17.34 14.72
C GLU A 15 11.89 16.59 13.93
N TYR A 16 12.26 15.37 13.55
CA TYR A 16 11.35 14.36 13.01
C TYR A 16 10.21 14.08 13.98
N LYS A 17 8.97 14.17 13.53
CA LYS A 17 7.78 13.86 14.32
C LYS A 17 6.94 12.79 13.61
N GLU A 18 6.79 11.68 14.28
CA GLU A 18 5.92 10.58 13.84
C GLU A 18 5.00 10.19 14.99
N THR A 19 3.72 10.07 14.71
CA THR A 19 2.73 9.50 15.63
C THR A 19 2.23 8.19 15.04
N GLN A 20 2.51 7.09 15.75
CA GLN A 20 1.97 5.77 15.44
C GLN A 20 0.94 5.39 16.49
N HIS A 21 -0.26 5.05 16.07
CA HIS A 21 -1.25 4.44 16.92
C HIS A 21 -1.22 2.92 16.75
N SER A 22 -0.65 2.22 17.74
CA SER A 22 -0.68 0.75 17.85
C SER A 22 -2.00 0.22 18.37
N LEU A 23 -3.12 0.92 18.13
CA LEU A 23 -4.44 0.41 18.47
C LEU A 23 -4.73 -0.83 17.61
N GLN A 24 -5.19 -1.89 18.26
CA GLN A 24 -5.49 -3.17 17.62
C GLN A 24 -6.25 -2.94 16.31
N TYR A 25 -5.57 -3.25 15.21
CA TYR A 25 -6.14 -3.20 13.88
C TYR A 25 -7.41 -4.06 13.85
N LYS A 26 -8.56 -3.43 13.70
CA LYS A 26 -9.81 -4.13 13.44
C LYS A 26 -9.81 -4.47 11.96
N SER A 27 -9.62 -5.74 11.65
CA SER A 27 -9.49 -6.29 10.29
C SER A 27 -10.64 -5.96 9.32
N ASN A 28 -11.71 -5.36 9.80
CA ASN A 28 -12.94 -5.06 9.06
C ASN A 28 -13.24 -3.56 8.92
N SER A 29 -12.29 -2.66 9.19
CA SER A 29 -12.51 -1.24 8.95
C SER A 29 -12.22 -0.88 7.49
N ASP A 30 -13.07 -0.02 6.94
CA ASP A 30 -12.97 0.48 5.58
C ASP A 30 -11.65 1.23 5.37
N LEU A 31 -11.42 2.26 6.16
CA LEU A 31 -10.15 2.96 6.31
C LEU A 31 -9.73 2.99 7.78
N THR A 32 -8.44 2.90 8.02
CA THR A 32 -7.85 3.01 9.36
C THR A 32 -6.57 3.80 9.29
N PHE A 33 -6.51 4.87 10.07
CA PHE A 33 -5.29 5.62 10.31
C PHE A 33 -4.20 4.70 10.89
N TYR A 34 -2.99 4.79 10.34
CA TYR A 34 -1.84 4.03 10.81
C TYR A 34 -0.78 4.94 11.43
N SER A 35 -0.26 5.93 10.68
CA SER A 35 0.68 6.93 11.18
C SER A 35 0.60 8.23 10.40
N ALA A 36 1.07 9.30 10.98
CA ALA A 36 1.28 10.58 10.33
C ALA A 36 2.55 11.24 10.86
N GLY A 37 3.12 12.14 10.10
CA GLY A 37 4.31 12.86 10.52
C GLY A 37 4.65 14.05 9.62
N TYR A 38 5.71 14.73 10.02
CA TYR A 38 6.30 15.87 9.35
C TYR A 38 7.81 15.78 9.44
N GLU A 39 8.51 16.19 8.38
CA GLU A 39 9.97 16.20 8.35
C GLU A 39 10.51 17.39 7.55
N GLU A 40 11.43 18.13 8.16
CA GLU A 40 12.28 19.10 7.51
C GLU A 40 13.57 18.41 7.08
N CYS A 41 13.66 18.08 5.80
CA CYS A 41 14.79 17.31 5.30
C CYS A 41 16.05 18.14 5.19
N SER A 42 17.18 17.56 5.58
CA SER A 42 18.50 18.10 5.28
C SER A 42 18.83 17.97 3.78
N PRO A 43 19.74 18.79 3.23
CA PRO A 43 20.21 18.63 1.86
C PRO A 43 20.66 17.21 1.53
N GLY A 44 20.05 16.60 0.51
CA GLY A 44 20.36 15.24 0.07
C GLY A 44 19.89 14.14 1.03
N TYR A 45 19.04 14.47 2.02
CA TYR A 45 18.41 13.44 2.86
C TYR A 45 17.66 12.44 2.00
N SER A 46 17.81 11.16 2.30
CA SER A 46 17.16 10.10 1.52
C SER A 46 16.55 9.04 2.42
N TYR A 47 15.48 8.42 1.94
CA TYR A 47 14.79 7.36 2.65
C TYR A 47 14.44 6.18 1.72
N GLY A 48 14.83 4.99 2.13
CA GLY A 48 14.65 3.76 1.36
C GLY A 48 15.95 3.27 0.72
N PRO A 49 15.88 2.29 -0.20
CA PRO A 49 14.68 1.59 -0.70
C PRO A 49 13.93 0.86 0.42
N LYS A 50 12.61 1.04 0.49
CA LYS A 50 11.79 0.40 1.53
C LYS A 50 10.49 -0.16 0.97
N PHE A 51 10.15 -1.37 1.44
CA PHE A 51 8.86 -2.01 1.23
C PHE A 51 7.93 -1.67 2.39
N ARG A 52 6.65 -1.37 2.09
CA ARG A 52 5.63 -1.07 3.09
C ARG A 52 4.39 -1.92 2.87
N SER A 53 3.68 -2.23 3.96
CA SER A 53 2.42 -2.99 3.94
C SER A 53 1.18 -2.10 4.14
N TYR A 54 1.34 -0.78 4.03
CA TYR A 54 0.30 0.24 4.18
C TYR A 54 0.35 1.23 3.02
N GLN A 55 -0.73 1.95 2.83
CA GLN A 55 -0.80 3.07 1.89
C GLN A 55 -0.16 4.30 2.52
N LEU A 56 0.50 5.12 1.72
CA LEU A 56 1.22 6.30 2.19
C LEU A 56 1.08 7.45 1.20
N ILE A 57 0.76 8.63 1.71
CA ILE A 57 0.69 9.88 0.94
C ILE A 57 1.59 10.89 1.60
N HIS A 58 2.50 11.50 0.82
CA HIS A 58 3.32 12.63 1.24
C HIS A 58 2.86 13.90 0.53
N PHE A 59 2.85 15.00 1.23
CA PHE A 59 2.55 16.33 0.73
C PHE A 59 3.83 17.17 0.83
N VAL A 60 4.34 17.64 -0.29
CA VAL A 60 5.55 18.48 -0.34
C VAL A 60 5.14 19.91 -0.02
N LEU A 61 5.59 20.42 1.13
CA LEU A 61 5.19 21.73 1.64
C LEU A 61 6.12 22.83 1.13
N GLU A 62 7.42 22.55 1.07
CA GLU A 62 8.47 23.46 0.62
C GLU A 62 9.55 22.68 -0.12
N GLY A 63 10.37 23.38 -0.92
CA GLY A 63 11.53 22.81 -1.59
C GLY A 63 11.18 21.77 -2.65
N ARG A 64 12.13 20.88 -2.95
CA ARG A 64 11.99 19.85 -4.00
C ARG A 64 12.79 18.59 -3.70
N GLY A 65 12.44 17.51 -4.41
CA GLY A 65 13.09 16.22 -4.30
C GLY A 65 12.66 15.26 -5.39
N ASN A 66 13.12 14.01 -5.30
CA ASN A 66 12.84 12.96 -6.26
C ASN A 66 12.20 11.75 -5.58
N LEU A 67 11.17 11.18 -6.21
CA LEU A 67 10.62 9.87 -5.88
C LEU A 67 11.07 8.86 -6.93
N HIS A 68 11.65 7.75 -6.48
CA HIS A 68 12.00 6.60 -7.30
C HIS A 68 11.04 5.45 -6.98
N ILE A 69 10.26 5.03 -7.95
CA ILE A 69 9.29 3.94 -7.83
C ILE A 69 9.11 3.23 -9.18
N ASN A 70 9.16 1.89 -9.22
CA ASN A 70 8.97 1.08 -10.43
C ASN A 70 9.83 1.52 -11.63
N GLU A 71 11.08 1.75 -11.52
CA GLU A 71 12.00 2.21 -12.60
C GLU A 71 11.77 3.67 -13.09
N HIS A 72 10.82 4.39 -12.50
CA HIS A 72 10.56 5.80 -12.80
C HIS A 72 11.12 6.71 -11.71
N ILE A 73 11.57 7.89 -12.15
CA ILE A 73 12.02 8.98 -11.28
C ILE A 73 11.10 10.16 -11.52
N PHE A 74 10.41 10.58 -10.48
CA PHE A 74 9.52 11.74 -10.50
C PHE A 74 10.17 12.87 -9.72
N GLN A 75 10.26 14.06 -10.35
CA GLN A 75 10.70 15.28 -9.70
C GLN A 75 9.47 15.96 -9.09
N LEU A 76 9.58 16.35 -7.83
CA LEU A 76 8.49 16.99 -7.08
C LEU A 76 8.95 18.29 -6.46
N SER A 77 8.02 19.21 -6.30
CA SER A 77 8.20 20.52 -5.67
C SER A 77 7.06 20.85 -4.72
N ALA A 78 7.18 21.97 -4.02
CA ALA A 78 6.11 22.48 -3.16
C ALA A 78 4.77 22.56 -3.93
N GLY A 79 3.69 22.08 -3.31
CA GLY A 79 2.36 21.95 -3.91
C GLY A 79 2.07 20.59 -4.55
N ASP A 80 3.07 19.70 -4.62
CA ASP A 80 2.87 18.33 -5.09
C ASP A 80 2.60 17.36 -3.93
N ALA A 81 1.93 16.26 -4.24
CA ALA A 81 1.88 15.11 -3.34
C ALA A 81 2.29 13.84 -4.07
N PHE A 82 2.91 12.88 -3.37
CA PHE A 82 3.25 11.60 -3.93
C PHE A 82 2.66 10.43 -3.15
N LEU A 83 2.23 9.43 -3.91
CA LEU A 83 1.49 8.28 -3.46
C LEU A 83 2.38 7.04 -3.50
N ILE A 84 2.49 6.34 -2.37
CA ILE A 84 3.22 5.08 -2.28
C ILE A 84 2.24 3.97 -1.90
N PRO A 85 1.79 3.17 -2.87
CA PRO A 85 0.91 2.03 -2.60
C PRO A 85 1.60 0.95 -1.77
N SER A 86 0.80 0.26 -0.97
CA SER A 86 1.22 -0.95 -0.27
C SER A 86 1.85 -1.95 -1.24
N GLY A 87 2.91 -2.62 -0.81
CA GLY A 87 3.58 -3.64 -1.63
C GLY A 87 4.56 -3.10 -2.66
N LYS A 88 4.74 -1.79 -2.78
CA LYS A 88 5.74 -1.18 -3.67
C LYS A 88 7.03 -0.85 -2.92
N ILE A 89 8.16 -1.12 -3.59
CA ILE A 89 9.46 -0.62 -3.12
C ILE A 89 9.61 0.80 -3.64
N SER A 90 9.93 1.72 -2.76
CA SER A 90 10.15 3.12 -3.09
C SER A 90 11.41 3.66 -2.39
N PHE A 91 12.06 4.58 -3.05
CA PHE A 91 13.16 5.38 -2.55
C PHE A 91 12.85 6.85 -2.87
N TYR A 92 13.15 7.75 -1.98
CA TYR A 92 12.98 9.18 -2.24
C TYR A 92 14.09 9.99 -1.57
N GLU A 93 14.44 11.11 -2.19
CA GLU A 93 15.54 11.97 -1.75
C GLU A 93 15.24 13.45 -1.93
N ALA A 94 15.67 14.24 -0.95
CA ALA A 94 15.60 15.70 -0.99
C ALA A 94 16.68 16.28 -1.91
N SER A 95 16.38 17.39 -2.58
CA SER A 95 17.39 18.17 -3.32
C SER A 95 18.54 18.57 -2.41
N LYS A 96 19.73 18.73 -2.97
CA LYS A 96 20.90 19.24 -2.26
C LYS A 96 20.90 20.76 -2.14
N GLU A 97 20.30 21.44 -3.12
CA GLU A 97 20.24 22.89 -3.17
C GLU A 97 19.00 23.47 -2.49
N ASP A 98 17.89 22.76 -2.60
CA ASP A 98 16.56 23.21 -2.18
C ASP A 98 15.80 22.01 -1.59
N PRO A 99 16.21 21.50 -0.41
CA PRO A 99 15.65 20.29 0.16
C PRO A 99 14.18 20.48 0.56
N TRP A 100 13.37 19.49 0.24
CA TRP A 100 11.96 19.55 0.59
C TRP A 100 11.67 19.38 2.06
N HIS A 101 10.57 19.99 2.48
CA HIS A 101 9.88 19.70 3.73
C HIS A 101 8.55 19.04 3.38
N TYR A 102 8.18 17.97 4.05
CA TYR A 102 6.96 17.26 3.76
C TYR A 102 6.21 16.82 5.00
N ALA A 103 4.89 16.74 4.86
CA ALA A 103 4.03 16.04 5.81
C ALA A 103 3.51 14.76 5.17
N TRP A 104 3.21 13.74 5.96
CA TRP A 104 2.65 12.49 5.43
C TRP A 104 1.57 11.91 6.32
N ILE A 105 0.71 11.10 5.68
CA ILE A 105 -0.25 10.25 6.35
C ILE A 105 -0.20 8.85 5.75
N SER A 106 -0.27 7.84 6.61
CA SER A 106 -0.35 6.45 6.19
C SER A 106 -1.59 5.78 6.78
N PHE A 107 -2.13 4.85 6.02
CA PHE A 107 -3.39 4.23 6.34
C PHE A 107 -3.49 2.79 5.83
N LEU A 108 -4.41 2.06 6.41
CA LEU A 108 -4.77 0.68 6.12
C LEU A 108 -6.29 0.61 5.92
N GLY A 109 -6.80 -0.57 5.69
CA GLY A 109 -8.24 -0.81 5.60
C GLY A 109 -8.60 -1.61 4.36
N ILE A 110 -9.80 -2.17 4.38
CA ILE A 110 -10.29 -3.05 3.30
C ILE A 110 -10.36 -2.28 1.99
N SER A 111 -10.82 -1.03 2.02
CA SER A 111 -10.99 -0.18 0.83
C SER A 111 -9.79 0.72 0.56
N SER A 112 -8.75 0.70 1.40
CA SER A 112 -7.61 1.61 1.29
C SER A 112 -6.88 1.52 -0.05
N GLU A 113 -6.70 0.31 -0.58
CA GLU A 113 -6.08 0.07 -1.89
C GLU A 113 -6.98 0.57 -3.03
N SER A 114 -8.29 0.34 -2.92
CA SER A 114 -9.27 0.79 -3.92
C SER A 114 -9.34 2.32 -4.01
N TYR A 115 -9.39 3.01 -2.87
CA TYR A 115 -9.42 4.48 -2.85
C TYR A 115 -8.13 5.08 -3.42
N LEU A 116 -6.97 4.58 -2.98
CA LEU A 116 -5.70 5.07 -3.53
C LEU A 116 -5.61 4.81 -5.04
N TYR A 117 -6.04 3.63 -5.50
CA TYR A 117 -6.08 3.29 -6.93
C TYR A 117 -6.98 4.22 -7.73
N GLN A 118 -8.16 4.58 -7.20
CA GLN A 118 -9.07 5.55 -7.84
C GLN A 118 -8.40 6.92 -8.00
N ILE A 119 -7.71 7.41 -6.96
CA ILE A 119 -6.93 8.65 -7.05
C ILE A 119 -5.87 8.52 -8.13
N MET A 120 -5.05 7.47 -8.10
CA MET A 120 -3.94 7.24 -9.04
C MET A 120 -4.39 7.13 -10.50
N THR A 121 -5.57 6.57 -10.77
CA THR A 121 -6.10 6.41 -12.13
C THR A 121 -6.86 7.62 -12.65
N SER A 122 -7.09 8.61 -11.80
CA SER A 122 -7.77 9.85 -12.15
C SER A 122 -6.81 10.99 -12.52
N VAL A 123 -5.51 10.72 -12.48
CA VAL A 123 -4.45 11.70 -12.78
C VAL A 123 -3.49 11.18 -13.84
N ASP A 124 -2.82 12.08 -14.55
CA ASP A 124 -1.90 11.73 -15.63
C ASP A 124 -0.65 10.99 -15.11
N ASP A 125 -0.09 11.50 -14.02
CA ASP A 125 1.07 10.88 -13.35
C ASP A 125 0.58 9.97 -12.21
N VAL A 126 0.57 8.68 -12.45
CA VAL A 126 -0.03 7.64 -11.59
C VAL A 126 0.36 7.73 -10.10
N TYR A 127 1.52 8.28 -9.77
CA TYR A 127 2.02 8.38 -8.39
C TYR A 127 2.05 9.81 -7.86
N ILE A 128 1.71 10.82 -8.67
CA ILE A 128 1.90 12.23 -8.32
C ILE A 128 0.59 13.00 -8.47
N LEU A 129 0.31 13.86 -7.50
CA LEU A 129 -0.74 14.87 -7.58
C LEU A 129 -0.08 16.24 -7.62
N HIS A 130 -0.41 17.04 -8.61
CA HIS A 130 0.18 18.37 -8.81
C HIS A 130 -0.77 19.48 -8.40
N GLY A 131 -0.21 20.59 -7.92
CA GLY A 131 -0.93 21.85 -7.73
C GLY A 131 -1.96 21.84 -6.59
N LEU A 132 -1.71 21.03 -5.55
CA LEU A 132 -2.57 20.98 -4.38
C LEU A 132 -2.35 22.17 -3.45
N ASP A 133 -3.40 22.58 -2.73
CA ASP A 133 -3.28 23.42 -1.54
C ASP A 133 -2.76 22.58 -0.36
N VAL A 134 -1.44 22.33 -0.37
CA VAL A 134 -0.77 21.43 0.59
C VAL A 134 -0.81 21.94 2.04
N GLU A 135 -0.99 23.26 2.25
CA GLU A 135 -1.13 23.87 3.56
C GLU A 135 -2.31 23.30 4.35
N LYS A 136 -3.42 23.07 3.67
CA LYS A 136 -4.62 22.49 4.24
C LYS A 136 -4.39 21.05 4.75
N TYR A 137 -3.64 20.24 3.99
CA TYR A 137 -3.27 18.90 4.38
C TYR A 137 -2.27 18.89 5.53
N ARG A 138 -1.31 19.83 5.50
CA ARG A 138 -0.38 20.07 6.61
C ARG A 138 -1.14 20.35 7.91
N ASP A 139 -2.10 21.26 7.89
CA ASP A 139 -2.84 21.65 9.08
C ASP A 139 -3.58 20.45 9.69
N TRP A 140 -4.23 19.63 8.88
CA TRP A 140 -4.86 18.39 9.35
C TRP A 140 -3.86 17.38 9.92
N ILE A 141 -2.69 17.24 9.30
CA ILE A 141 -1.64 16.37 9.83
C ILE A 141 -1.13 16.91 11.15
N PHE A 142 -0.94 18.21 11.28
CA PHE A 142 -0.51 18.84 12.54
C PHE A 142 -1.57 18.71 13.63
N ASP A 143 -2.86 18.75 13.28
CA ASP A 143 -3.92 18.43 14.24
C ASP A 143 -3.78 17.00 14.78
N ILE A 144 -3.44 16.04 13.94
CA ILE A 144 -3.15 14.65 14.39
C ILE A 144 -1.94 14.62 15.33
N LEU A 145 -0.84 15.30 14.96
CA LEU A 145 0.42 15.29 15.71
C LEU A 145 0.32 16.01 17.06
N SER A 146 -0.61 16.95 17.19
CA SER A 146 -0.85 17.73 18.41
C SER A 146 -1.92 17.14 19.33
N MET A 147 -2.55 16.01 18.95
CA MET A 147 -3.63 15.44 19.73
C MET A 147 -3.22 15.04 21.13
N GLU A 148 -3.97 15.53 22.13
CA GLU A 148 -3.90 15.11 23.52
C GLU A 148 -5.17 14.38 23.94
N GLY A 149 -5.10 13.61 25.01
CA GLY A 149 -6.24 12.89 25.56
C GLY A 149 -6.08 11.38 25.55
N ASN A 150 -7.19 10.66 25.73
CA ASN A 150 -7.11 9.20 25.78
C ASN A 150 -6.92 8.59 24.36
N PRO A 151 -6.23 7.44 24.26
CA PRO A 151 -5.93 6.80 22.97
C PRO A 151 -7.14 6.51 22.11
N THR A 152 -8.29 6.15 22.71
CA THR A 152 -9.52 5.87 21.96
C THR A 152 -10.07 7.12 21.27
N SER A 153 -10.08 8.27 21.98
CA SER A 153 -10.49 9.55 21.40
C SER A 153 -9.54 9.97 20.27
N GLN A 154 -8.23 9.86 20.49
CA GLN A 154 -7.22 10.16 19.47
C GLN A 154 -7.40 9.30 18.23
N TYR A 155 -7.67 7.99 18.40
CA TYR A 155 -7.94 7.08 17.30
C TYR A 155 -9.13 7.53 16.44
N PHE A 156 -10.27 7.84 17.08
CA PHE A 156 -11.44 8.29 16.32
C PHE A 156 -11.23 9.65 15.63
N ARG A 157 -10.54 10.58 16.28
CA ARG A 157 -10.21 11.88 15.69
C ARG A 157 -9.26 11.74 14.50
N ALA A 158 -8.19 10.94 14.62
CA ALA A 158 -7.24 10.70 13.53
C ALA A 158 -7.91 10.02 12.32
N ASN A 159 -8.82 9.06 12.56
CA ASN A 159 -9.62 8.46 11.49
C ASN A 159 -10.57 9.49 10.86
N GLY A 160 -11.22 10.35 11.64
CA GLY A 160 -12.05 11.43 11.12
C GLY A 160 -11.27 12.37 10.21
N ILE A 161 -10.04 12.76 10.59
CA ILE A 161 -9.16 13.58 9.76
C ILE A 161 -8.70 12.81 8.50
N LEU A 162 -8.41 11.51 8.60
CA LEU A 162 -8.10 10.69 7.43
C LEU A 162 -9.23 10.74 6.39
N TYR A 163 -10.49 10.61 6.82
CA TYR A 163 -11.64 10.73 5.91
C TYR A 163 -11.77 12.15 5.32
N GLN A 164 -11.47 13.20 6.09
CA GLN A 164 -11.44 14.58 5.56
C GLN A 164 -10.36 14.75 4.50
N ILE A 165 -9.15 14.23 4.73
CA ILE A 165 -8.05 14.22 3.75
C ILE A 165 -8.48 13.49 2.47
N MET A 166 -9.07 12.30 2.59
CA MET A 166 -9.55 11.55 1.42
C MET A 166 -10.64 12.32 0.64
N ALA A 167 -11.61 12.89 1.35
CA ALA A 167 -12.67 13.69 0.72
C ALA A 167 -12.11 14.89 -0.05
N GLN A 168 -11.11 15.58 0.52
CA GLN A 168 -10.48 16.71 -0.15
C GLN A 168 -9.64 16.28 -1.36
N LEU A 169 -8.89 15.17 -1.26
CA LEU A 169 -8.13 14.66 -2.40
C LEU A 169 -9.04 14.34 -3.59
N PHE A 170 -10.18 13.67 -3.35
CA PHE A 170 -11.16 13.42 -4.40
C PHE A 170 -11.73 14.71 -5.00
N ALA A 171 -11.93 15.77 -4.20
CA ALA A 171 -12.39 17.06 -4.68
C ALA A 171 -11.30 17.76 -5.51
N ASP A 172 -10.04 17.76 -5.05
CA ASP A 172 -8.93 18.45 -5.71
C ASP A 172 -8.57 17.82 -7.07
N ILE A 173 -8.69 16.51 -7.22
CA ILE A 173 -8.48 15.82 -8.51
C ILE A 173 -9.68 15.94 -9.46
N GLY A 174 -10.74 16.65 -9.06
CA GLY A 174 -11.95 16.78 -9.88
C GLY A 174 -12.67 15.44 -10.10
N PHE A 175 -12.60 14.53 -9.13
CA PHE A 175 -13.23 13.22 -9.21
C PHE A 175 -14.74 13.40 -9.35
N SER A 176 -15.31 13.07 -10.52
CA SER A 176 -16.73 13.25 -10.77
C SER A 176 -17.56 12.13 -10.14
N GLU A 177 -18.80 12.46 -9.68
CA GLU A 177 -19.77 11.46 -9.21
C GLU A 177 -20.05 10.38 -10.27
N GLU A 178 -19.86 10.70 -11.54
CA GLU A 178 -19.95 9.72 -12.62
C GLU A 178 -18.91 8.62 -12.50
N ASN A 179 -17.81 8.83 -11.81
CA ASN A 179 -16.77 7.85 -11.50
C ASN A 179 -16.97 7.18 -10.16
N TRP A 180 -17.71 7.82 -9.21
CA TRP A 180 -18.08 7.23 -7.95
C TRP A 180 -19.17 6.17 -8.17
N GLY A 181 -18.86 4.92 -7.94
CA GLY A 181 -19.77 3.81 -8.19
C GLY A 181 -19.69 3.21 -9.60
N LYS A 182 -18.90 3.78 -10.51
CA LYS A 182 -18.43 3.09 -11.73
C LYS A 182 -17.19 2.22 -11.44
N ASN A 183 -17.10 1.67 -10.25
CA ASN A 183 -16.36 0.43 -10.15
C ASN A 183 -17.04 -0.50 -11.16
N SER A 184 -16.36 -0.74 -12.27
CA SER A 184 -16.91 -1.72 -13.21
C SER A 184 -17.07 -3.00 -12.39
N VAL A 185 -18.05 -3.79 -12.68
CA VAL A 185 -18.19 -5.14 -12.11
C VAL A 185 -16.84 -5.87 -12.06
N ALA A 186 -15.95 -5.58 -12.99
CA ALA A 186 -14.60 -6.12 -13.02
C ALA A 186 -13.73 -5.62 -11.83
N ASP A 187 -13.85 -4.36 -11.42
CA ASP A 187 -13.10 -3.82 -10.26
C ASP A 187 -13.61 -4.40 -8.95
N GLU A 188 -14.92 -4.49 -8.80
CA GLU A 188 -15.55 -5.09 -7.61
C GLU A 188 -15.16 -6.57 -7.48
N VAL A 189 -15.18 -7.32 -8.59
CA VAL A 189 -14.73 -8.71 -8.62
C VAL A 189 -13.23 -8.80 -8.30
N LYS A 190 -12.39 -7.93 -8.87
CA LYS A 190 -10.95 -7.90 -8.56
C LYS A 190 -10.72 -7.65 -7.08
N PHE A 191 -11.38 -6.64 -6.53
CA PHE A 191 -11.31 -6.32 -5.10
C PHE A 191 -11.73 -7.50 -4.23
N TYR A 192 -12.84 -8.16 -4.56
CA TYR A 192 -13.28 -9.37 -3.86
C TYR A 192 -12.21 -10.47 -3.90
N LEU A 193 -11.59 -10.70 -5.05
CA LEU A 193 -10.53 -11.71 -5.20
C LEU A 193 -9.28 -11.33 -4.40
N ASP A 194 -8.89 -10.05 -4.38
CA ASP A 194 -7.71 -9.54 -3.66
C ASP A 194 -7.87 -9.65 -2.14
N THR A 195 -9.09 -9.47 -1.63
CA THR A 195 -9.38 -9.53 -0.18
C THR A 195 -9.64 -10.93 0.33
N ASN A 196 -10.19 -11.82 -0.52
CA ASN A 196 -10.63 -13.16 -0.10
C ASN A 196 -9.78 -14.31 -0.69
N TYR A 197 -8.62 -14.01 -1.31
CA TYR A 197 -7.79 -15.02 -1.98
C TYR A 197 -7.40 -16.20 -1.08
N ALA A 198 -7.34 -16.01 0.22
CA ALA A 198 -7.01 -17.06 1.20
C ALA A 198 -8.15 -18.07 1.41
N GLU A 199 -9.34 -17.75 0.96
CA GLU A 199 -10.52 -18.60 1.10
C GLU A 199 -10.72 -19.50 -0.14
N LYS A 200 -11.63 -20.47 0.00
CA LYS A 200 -12.10 -21.29 -1.12
C LYS A 200 -13.11 -20.49 -1.96
N ILE A 201 -12.63 -19.84 -2.99
CA ILE A 201 -13.47 -19.02 -3.88
C ILE A 201 -14.09 -19.88 -4.99
N VAL A 202 -15.42 -19.89 -5.07
CA VAL A 202 -16.19 -20.43 -6.19
C VAL A 202 -16.68 -19.26 -7.04
N LEU A 203 -16.11 -19.04 -8.22
CA LEU A 203 -16.41 -17.87 -9.08
C LEU A 203 -17.90 -17.73 -9.46
N LYS A 204 -18.66 -18.84 -9.52
CA LYS A 204 -20.10 -18.78 -9.73
C LYS A 204 -20.84 -18.10 -8.55
N ASP A 205 -20.37 -18.34 -7.34
CA ASP A 205 -20.98 -17.76 -6.16
C ASP A 205 -20.59 -16.28 -6.02
N VAL A 206 -19.36 -15.93 -6.42
CA VAL A 206 -18.93 -14.53 -6.56
C VAL A 206 -19.83 -13.79 -7.55
N ALA A 207 -20.06 -14.34 -8.74
CA ALA A 207 -20.96 -13.71 -9.72
C ALA A 207 -22.39 -13.54 -9.16
N ARG A 208 -22.89 -14.56 -8.44
CA ARG A 208 -24.20 -14.51 -7.80
C ARG A 208 -24.29 -13.43 -6.72
N SER A 209 -23.24 -13.25 -5.90
CA SER A 209 -23.24 -12.20 -4.85
C SER A 209 -23.26 -10.78 -5.43
N PHE A 210 -22.73 -10.59 -6.63
CA PHE A 210 -22.82 -9.33 -7.38
C PHE A 210 -24.07 -9.23 -8.28
N GLY A 211 -24.97 -10.20 -8.23
CA GLY A 211 -26.22 -10.20 -9.03
C GLY A 211 -26.00 -10.31 -10.54
N ILE A 212 -24.88 -10.89 -10.99
CA ILE A 212 -24.50 -10.95 -12.39
C ILE A 212 -24.32 -12.40 -12.90
N HIS A 213 -24.39 -12.57 -14.21
CA HIS A 213 -24.12 -13.86 -14.83
C HIS A 213 -22.60 -14.14 -14.87
N PRO A 214 -22.12 -15.36 -14.57
CA PRO A 214 -20.69 -15.71 -14.58
C PRO A 214 -19.95 -15.40 -15.87
N ASN A 215 -20.61 -15.58 -17.03
CA ASN A 215 -20.00 -15.27 -18.33
C ASN A 215 -19.81 -13.74 -18.51
N TYR A 216 -20.75 -12.94 -18.03
CA TYR A 216 -20.63 -11.48 -18.05
C TYR A 216 -19.46 -11.04 -17.16
N MET A 217 -19.38 -11.55 -15.93
CA MET A 217 -18.25 -11.31 -15.03
C MET A 217 -16.91 -11.66 -15.69
N THR A 218 -16.81 -12.84 -16.30
CA THR A 218 -15.56 -13.30 -16.93
C THR A 218 -15.16 -12.42 -18.11
N ARG A 219 -16.13 -12.03 -18.94
CA ARG A 219 -15.90 -11.17 -20.10
C ARG A 219 -15.44 -9.78 -19.69
N THR A 220 -16.18 -9.09 -18.82
CA THR A 220 -15.84 -7.73 -18.38
C THR A 220 -14.52 -7.67 -17.64
N PHE A 221 -14.23 -8.69 -16.84
CA PHE A 221 -12.94 -8.80 -16.14
C PHE A 221 -11.79 -9.00 -17.13
N HIS A 222 -11.98 -9.85 -18.14
CA HIS A 222 -10.96 -10.07 -19.18
C HIS A 222 -10.76 -8.81 -20.05
N GLU A 223 -11.84 -8.14 -20.43
CA GLU A 223 -11.78 -6.88 -21.21
C GLU A 223 -10.97 -5.82 -20.48
N LYS A 224 -11.11 -5.73 -19.14
CA LYS A 224 -10.42 -4.71 -18.33
C LYS A 224 -9.00 -5.09 -17.92
N PHE A 225 -8.77 -6.35 -17.50
CA PHE A 225 -7.49 -6.77 -16.90
C PHE A 225 -6.65 -7.70 -17.80
N GLY A 226 -7.12 -8.03 -19.00
CA GLY A 226 -6.41 -8.88 -19.95
C GLY A 226 -6.36 -10.37 -19.59
N VAL A 227 -6.88 -10.76 -18.41
CA VAL A 227 -6.88 -12.14 -17.91
C VAL A 227 -8.24 -12.52 -17.32
N SER A 228 -8.53 -13.82 -17.26
CA SER A 228 -9.77 -14.26 -16.60
C SER A 228 -9.68 -14.14 -15.07
N PRO A 229 -10.82 -14.00 -14.35
CA PRO A 229 -10.84 -13.97 -12.88
C PRO A 229 -10.14 -15.19 -12.25
N LYS A 230 -10.28 -16.37 -12.87
CA LYS A 230 -9.64 -17.61 -12.43
C LYS A 230 -8.11 -17.53 -12.53
N LYS A 231 -7.60 -17.05 -13.66
CA LYS A 231 -6.14 -16.89 -13.85
C LYS A 231 -5.61 -15.84 -12.90
N TYR A 232 -6.29 -14.71 -12.79
CA TYR A 232 -5.95 -13.64 -11.86
C TYR A 232 -5.81 -14.14 -10.40
N LEU A 233 -6.85 -14.83 -9.90
CA LEU A 233 -6.83 -15.41 -8.54
C LEU A 233 -5.66 -16.39 -8.35
N MET A 234 -5.39 -17.21 -9.34
CA MET A 234 -4.29 -18.18 -9.29
C MET A 234 -2.94 -17.46 -9.21
N ASP A 235 -2.72 -16.46 -10.06
CA ASP A 235 -1.49 -15.68 -10.08
C ASP A 235 -1.28 -14.93 -8.77
N LEU A 236 -2.34 -14.36 -8.20
CA LEU A 236 -2.33 -13.72 -6.90
C LEU A 236 -1.88 -14.70 -5.80
N LYS A 237 -2.52 -15.87 -5.71
CA LYS A 237 -2.16 -16.92 -4.74
C LYS A 237 -0.69 -17.35 -4.88
N LEU A 238 -0.22 -17.54 -6.11
CA LEU A 238 1.15 -17.96 -6.39
C LEU A 238 2.18 -16.86 -6.05
N LYS A 239 1.89 -15.58 -6.34
CA LYS A 239 2.72 -14.44 -5.89
C LYS A 239 2.83 -14.38 -4.36
N LYS A 240 1.71 -14.55 -3.66
CA LYS A 240 1.70 -14.63 -2.18
C LYS A 240 2.50 -15.84 -1.67
N ALA A 241 2.41 -16.99 -2.37
CA ALA A 241 3.23 -18.17 -2.04
C ALA A 241 4.73 -17.88 -2.15
N CYS A 242 5.19 -17.26 -3.23
CA CYS A 242 6.60 -16.86 -3.38
C CYS A 242 7.06 -16.02 -2.19
N ARG A 243 6.25 -15.02 -1.79
CA ARG A 243 6.58 -14.18 -0.63
C ARG A 243 6.70 -15.00 0.65
N LEU A 244 5.72 -15.87 0.97
CA LEU A 244 5.76 -16.72 2.17
C LEU A 244 6.92 -17.70 2.15
N LEU A 245 7.26 -18.26 0.99
CA LEU A 245 8.41 -19.16 0.82
C LEU A 245 9.75 -18.46 1.11
N THR A 246 9.88 -17.20 0.75
CA THR A 246 11.14 -16.45 0.93
C THR A 246 11.25 -15.81 2.31
N THR A 247 10.14 -15.32 2.88
CA THR A 247 10.16 -14.53 4.12
C THR A 247 9.85 -15.31 5.39
N THR A 248 9.36 -16.57 5.29
CA THR A 248 8.94 -17.36 6.46
C THR A 248 9.52 -18.77 6.46
N THR A 249 9.52 -19.41 7.64
CA THR A 249 9.90 -20.82 7.83
C THR A 249 8.70 -21.78 7.78
N LEU A 250 7.51 -21.30 7.47
CA LEU A 250 6.29 -22.11 7.42
C LEU A 250 6.44 -23.32 6.50
N SER A 251 5.86 -24.46 6.88
CA SER A 251 5.86 -25.66 6.02
C SER A 251 5.10 -25.40 4.72
N ILE A 252 5.43 -26.16 3.67
CA ILE A 252 4.71 -26.06 2.37
C ILE A 252 3.23 -26.35 2.54
N ALA A 253 2.87 -27.29 3.45
CA ALA A 253 1.48 -27.59 3.77
C ALA A 253 0.75 -26.39 4.36
N VAL A 254 1.38 -25.72 5.35
CA VAL A 254 0.81 -24.52 5.98
C VAL A 254 0.66 -23.38 4.96
N ILE A 255 1.66 -23.15 4.11
CA ILE A 255 1.56 -22.15 3.05
C ILE A 255 0.44 -22.47 2.07
N SER A 256 0.34 -23.72 1.61
CA SER A 256 -0.71 -24.17 0.72
C SER A 256 -2.12 -23.91 1.31
N SER A 257 -2.34 -24.33 2.55
CA SER A 257 -3.63 -24.15 3.24
C SER A 257 -3.95 -22.69 3.52
N SER A 258 -2.96 -21.86 3.91
CA SER A 258 -3.15 -20.43 4.16
C SER A 258 -3.48 -19.62 2.89
N LEU A 259 -3.25 -20.19 1.72
CA LEU A 259 -3.62 -19.62 0.42
C LEU A 259 -4.91 -20.23 -0.14
N GLY A 260 -5.64 -21.02 0.66
CA GLY A 260 -6.92 -21.61 0.25
C GLY A 260 -6.78 -22.68 -0.81
N PHE A 261 -5.71 -23.49 -0.78
CA PHE A 261 -5.61 -24.72 -1.57
C PHE A 261 -6.06 -25.90 -0.70
N ASP A 262 -6.99 -26.69 -1.22
CA ASP A 262 -7.48 -27.90 -0.53
C ASP A 262 -6.43 -29.04 -0.49
N ASP A 263 -5.50 -29.04 -1.45
CA ASP A 263 -4.48 -30.08 -1.60
C ASP A 263 -3.10 -29.51 -1.87
N GLN A 264 -2.12 -29.84 -0.99
CA GLN A 264 -0.73 -29.44 -1.13
C GLN A 264 -0.07 -29.98 -2.42
N LEU A 265 -0.45 -31.17 -2.88
CA LEU A 265 0.13 -31.74 -4.09
C LEU A 265 -0.35 -30.99 -5.33
N ALA A 266 -1.63 -30.61 -5.35
CA ALA A 266 -2.19 -29.75 -6.40
C ALA A 266 -1.50 -28.38 -6.42
N PHE A 267 -1.32 -27.75 -5.26
CA PHE A 267 -0.55 -26.52 -5.12
C PHE A 267 0.86 -26.66 -5.67
N SER A 268 1.59 -27.69 -5.26
CA SER A 268 2.98 -27.89 -5.68
C SER A 268 3.13 -28.12 -7.17
N ARG A 269 2.18 -28.83 -7.80
CA ARG A 269 2.14 -29.01 -9.27
C ARG A 269 1.89 -27.73 -10.01
N ILE A 270 0.92 -26.90 -9.53
CA ILE A 270 0.59 -25.62 -10.15
C ILE A 270 1.76 -24.65 -9.98
N PHE A 271 2.37 -24.58 -8.80
CA PHE A 271 3.51 -23.73 -8.52
C PHE A 271 4.71 -24.09 -9.41
N ARG A 272 5.04 -25.38 -9.53
CA ARG A 272 6.12 -25.86 -10.41
C ARG A 272 5.86 -25.55 -11.88
N LYS A 273 4.61 -25.65 -12.33
CA LYS A 273 4.24 -25.29 -13.69
C LYS A 273 4.49 -23.81 -14.00
N GLU A 274 4.25 -22.93 -13.03
CA GLU A 274 4.37 -21.48 -13.22
C GLU A 274 5.82 -20.98 -13.04
N TYR A 275 6.55 -21.51 -12.04
CA TYR A 275 7.89 -21.03 -11.67
C TYR A 275 9.04 -21.98 -12.05
N GLY A 276 8.75 -23.13 -12.61
CA GLY A 276 9.75 -24.12 -13.02
C GLY A 276 10.24 -25.05 -11.90
N ASP A 277 10.23 -24.59 -10.66
CA ASP A 277 10.71 -25.31 -9.48
C ASP A 277 9.55 -25.72 -8.55
N ALA A 278 9.72 -26.83 -7.82
CA ALA A 278 8.82 -27.14 -6.72
C ALA A 278 8.97 -26.08 -5.59
N PRO A 279 7.91 -25.83 -4.77
CA PRO A 279 7.95 -24.80 -3.72
C PRO A 279 9.14 -24.95 -2.75
N SER A 280 9.53 -26.19 -2.40
CA SER A 280 10.68 -26.45 -1.55
C SER A 280 12.02 -26.14 -2.19
N GLU A 281 12.15 -26.38 -3.50
CA GLU A 281 13.36 -26.05 -4.29
C GLU A 281 13.47 -24.54 -4.50
N TYR A 282 12.35 -23.90 -4.83
CA TYR A 282 12.26 -22.45 -4.96
C TYR A 282 12.71 -21.75 -3.67
N ARG A 283 12.23 -22.22 -2.51
CA ARG A 283 12.68 -21.71 -1.19
C ARG A 283 14.17 -21.83 -0.99
N LYS A 284 14.76 -23.00 -1.30
CA LYS A 284 16.20 -23.24 -1.14
C LYS A 284 17.02 -22.28 -2.01
N LYS A 285 16.66 -22.16 -3.28
CA LYS A 285 17.36 -21.30 -4.27
C LYS A 285 17.31 -19.82 -3.88
N THR A 286 16.15 -19.32 -3.46
CA THR A 286 15.98 -17.91 -3.15
C THR A 286 16.63 -17.52 -1.82
N ARG A 287 16.60 -18.39 -0.82
CA ARG A 287 17.30 -18.14 0.47
C ARG A 287 18.83 -18.24 0.34
N GLY A 288 19.33 -19.13 -0.51
CA GLY A 288 20.76 -19.22 -0.81
C GLY A 288 21.30 -17.92 -1.44
N LYS A 289 20.57 -17.33 -2.39
CA LYS A 289 20.97 -16.06 -3.01
C LYS A 289 21.02 -14.88 -2.04
N ILE A 290 20.08 -14.82 -1.08
CA ILE A 290 20.05 -13.75 -0.07
C ILE A 290 21.24 -13.88 0.91
N MET A 291 21.69 -15.09 1.20
CA MET A 291 22.86 -15.31 2.06
C MET A 291 24.19 -15.00 1.35
N ASP A 292 24.31 -15.31 0.05
CA ASP A 292 25.51 -14.99 -0.75
C ASP A 292 25.69 -13.48 -0.97
N GLU A 293 24.61 -12.71 -1.02
CA GLU A 293 24.64 -11.24 -1.15
C GLU A 293 24.92 -10.52 0.18
N THR A 294 24.90 -11.22 1.31
CA THR A 294 25.14 -10.65 2.66
C THR A 294 26.50 -11.01 3.25
N GLU A 295 27.34 -11.81 2.58
CA GLU A 295 28.73 -11.97 3.00
C GLU A 295 29.56 -10.77 2.50
N PRO A 296 30.11 -9.94 3.42
CA PRO A 296 31.06 -8.90 3.01
C PRO A 296 32.34 -9.58 2.50
N GLU A 297 32.78 -9.22 1.30
CA GLU A 297 34.14 -9.50 0.84
C GLU A 297 35.13 -9.14 1.94
N GLN A 298 35.59 -10.15 2.66
CA GLN A 298 36.76 -9.99 3.52
C GLN A 298 37.97 -9.74 2.60
N MET A 299 38.44 -8.50 2.63
CA MET A 299 39.68 -8.05 2.02
C MET A 299 40.81 -9.03 2.33
N LYS A 300 41.44 -9.47 1.29
CA LYS A 300 42.87 -9.84 1.30
C LYS A 300 43.71 -8.66 0.92
#